data_61cde01c323e9d2a83b36c049a7dc0e3
#
_entry.id   61cde01c323e9d2a83b36c049a7dc0e3
#
_cell.length_a   1.000
_cell.length_b   1.000
_cell.length_c   1.000
_cell.angle_alpha   90.00
_cell.angle_beta   90.00
_cell.angle_gamma   90.00
#
_symmetry.space_group_name_H-M   'P 1'
#
loop_
_entity.id
_entity.type
_entity.pdbx_description
1 polymer ?
#
loop_
_entity_poly.entity_id
_entity_poly.type
_entity_poly.pdbx_seq_one_letter_code
_entity_poly.pdbx_strand_id
1 'polypeptide(L)'
;TEEVYYEISDPSPEDDVPILLNNKGFFRLFEPIMRLYMLPKYNELDLTPFFAPFFMLFFGLCLGDSGYGLFMLLAVTVYRLVAKNIAASMKSILTLVQLLGASTMVCGLLTGTCFGFNLYDIQVPFFQSLKEAISLDNQQMFNLSLILGGVQIIFGMILKAVNQTIQFGFKYAVATIGWILVLVSAAIAFAAPGVMPMGGTVHLVFLVAGLLMAYLYNSPDKNIFVNIGLGLWDSYNMATGLLGDILSYVRLFALGLSGGILASVF
;
A
#
# COMPACT_ATOMS: atom_id res chain seq x y z
N THR A 1 -1.65 -21.42 52.23
CA THR A 1 -1.88 -21.70 50.81
C THR A 1 -2.87 -20.65 50.32
N GLU A 2 -2.37 -19.69 49.55
CA GLU A 2 -3.23 -18.73 48.87
C GLU A 2 -3.92 -19.48 47.71
N GLU A 3 -5.22 -19.58 47.74
CA GLU A 3 -6.03 -20.07 46.63
C GLU A 3 -6.07 -18.99 45.58
N VAL A 4 -5.42 -19.21 44.42
CA VAL A 4 -5.48 -18.32 43.29
C VAL A 4 -6.66 -18.71 42.41
N TYR A 5 -7.67 -17.86 42.36
CA TYR A 5 -8.77 -18.00 41.43
C TYR A 5 -8.37 -17.40 40.08
N TYR A 6 -8.54 -18.15 39.01
CA TYR A 6 -8.38 -17.67 37.64
C TYR A 6 -9.64 -17.98 36.85
N GLU A 7 -10.07 -17.03 36.06
CA GLU A 7 -11.16 -17.16 35.10
C GLU A 7 -10.60 -17.07 33.68
N ILE A 8 -10.95 -18.02 32.85
CA ILE A 8 -10.58 -18.03 31.43
C ILE A 8 -11.84 -17.72 30.64
N SER A 9 -11.89 -16.54 30.05
CA SER A 9 -12.96 -16.12 29.14
C SER A 9 -12.39 -15.72 27.78
N ASP A 10 -13.21 -15.79 26.74
CA ASP A 10 -12.82 -15.26 25.45
C ASP A 10 -12.67 -13.73 25.54
N PRO A 11 -11.64 -13.14 24.92
CA PRO A 11 -11.38 -11.72 25.01
C PRO A 11 -12.50 -10.91 24.36
N SER A 12 -12.91 -9.83 25.00
CA SER A 12 -13.85 -8.85 24.44
C SER A 12 -13.14 -7.94 23.43
N PRO A 13 -13.89 -7.24 22.53
CA PRO A 13 -13.31 -6.30 21.57
C PRO A 13 -12.57 -5.11 22.22
N GLU A 14 -12.83 -4.85 23.51
CA GLU A 14 -12.23 -3.77 24.29
C GLU A 14 -10.95 -4.20 25.02
N ASP A 15 -10.69 -5.51 25.12
CA ASP A 15 -9.53 -6.05 25.81
C ASP A 15 -8.25 -5.91 24.97
N ASP A 16 -7.21 -5.42 25.62
CA ASP A 16 -5.88 -5.30 24.99
C ASP A 16 -5.09 -6.60 25.20
N VAL A 17 -5.43 -7.61 24.39
CA VAL A 17 -4.79 -8.93 24.45
C VAL A 17 -3.61 -9.04 23.48
N PRO A 18 -2.54 -9.75 23.87
CA PRO A 18 -1.41 -9.98 22.96
C PRO A 18 -1.82 -10.85 21.76
N ILE A 19 -1.57 -10.36 20.55
CA ILE A 19 -1.95 -11.02 19.32
C ILE A 19 -0.75 -11.72 18.69
N LEU A 20 -0.95 -12.96 18.26
CA LEU A 20 0.01 -13.72 17.50
C LEU A 20 -0.46 -13.84 16.04
N LEU A 21 0.27 -13.20 15.13
CA LEU A 21 0.04 -13.35 13.69
C LEU A 21 0.44 -14.76 13.25
N ASN A 22 -0.43 -15.44 12.49
CA ASN A 22 -0.19 -16.78 11.96
C ASN A 22 -0.24 -16.76 10.42
N ASN A 23 0.64 -16.00 9.80
CA ASN A 23 0.75 -15.95 8.36
C ASN A 23 1.59 -17.11 7.81
N LYS A 24 1.20 -17.61 6.63
CA LYS A 24 1.88 -18.75 5.98
C LYS A 24 2.77 -18.29 4.83
N GLY A 25 3.91 -18.96 4.66
CA GLY A 25 4.77 -18.81 3.49
C GLY A 25 5.29 -17.39 3.28
N PHE A 26 5.00 -16.83 2.12
CA PHE A 26 5.45 -15.50 1.67
C PHE A 26 5.04 -14.35 2.63
N PHE A 27 3.81 -14.34 3.11
CA PHE A 27 3.29 -13.25 3.94
C PHE A 27 3.93 -13.19 5.32
N ARG A 28 4.40 -14.31 5.85
CA ARG A 28 5.14 -14.37 7.12
C ARG A 28 6.41 -13.54 7.11
N LEU A 29 7.01 -13.32 5.92
CA LEU A 29 8.21 -12.50 5.79
C LEU A 29 7.97 -11.04 6.14
N PHE A 30 6.72 -10.56 5.98
CA PHE A 30 6.34 -9.18 6.24
C PHE A 30 5.82 -8.93 7.67
N GLU A 31 5.61 -9.96 8.48
CA GLU A 31 5.22 -9.81 9.88
C GLU A 31 6.16 -8.92 10.71
N PRO A 32 7.51 -8.97 10.56
CA PRO A 32 8.39 -8.06 11.28
C PRO A 32 8.12 -6.59 10.96
N ILE A 33 7.75 -6.27 9.72
CA ILE A 33 7.38 -4.92 9.31
C ILE A 33 6.05 -4.51 9.95
N MET A 34 5.04 -5.39 9.91
CA MET A 34 3.74 -5.11 10.53
C MET A 34 3.85 -4.86 12.03
N ARG A 35 4.73 -5.58 12.73
CA ARG A 35 4.99 -5.35 14.16
C ARG A 35 5.61 -3.97 14.46
N LEU A 36 6.31 -3.36 13.51
CA LEU A 36 6.86 -2.01 13.65
C LEU A 36 5.79 -0.92 13.49
N TYR A 37 4.74 -1.19 12.71
CA TYR A 37 3.67 -0.23 12.48
C TYR A 37 2.58 -0.34 13.55
N MET A 38 1.73 -1.32 13.47
CA MET A 38 0.66 -1.57 14.42
C MET A 38 0.11 -2.98 14.20
N LEU A 39 -0.03 -3.75 15.27
CA LEU A 39 -0.71 -5.05 15.21
C LEU A 39 -2.23 -4.82 15.15
N PRO A 40 -2.98 -5.64 14.39
CA PRO A 40 -4.44 -5.59 14.38
C PRO A 40 -4.98 -5.98 15.77
N LYS A 41 -6.17 -5.51 16.14
CA LYS A 41 -6.87 -5.97 17.32
C LYS A 41 -7.41 -7.39 17.12
N TYR A 42 -7.79 -8.07 18.20
CA TYR A 42 -8.23 -9.48 18.17
C TYR A 42 -9.32 -9.78 17.13
N ASN A 43 -10.27 -8.86 16.94
CA ASN A 43 -11.38 -9.00 15.99
C ASN A 43 -11.13 -8.32 14.64
N GLU A 44 -9.94 -7.79 14.41
CA GLU A 44 -9.61 -7.10 13.17
C GLU A 44 -9.02 -8.06 12.12
N LEU A 45 -9.24 -7.71 10.87
CA LEU A 45 -8.66 -8.43 9.73
C LEU A 45 -7.13 -8.25 9.74
N ASP A 46 -6.38 -9.35 9.56
CA ASP A 46 -4.94 -9.27 9.35
C ASP A 46 -4.63 -8.63 7.99
N LEU A 47 -4.03 -7.46 8.01
CA LEU A 47 -3.67 -6.69 6.82
C LEU A 47 -2.36 -7.14 6.18
N THR A 48 -1.57 -8.00 6.84
CA THR A 48 -0.25 -8.45 6.34
C THR A 48 -0.28 -8.99 4.93
N PRO A 49 -1.21 -9.91 4.55
CA PRO A 49 -1.27 -10.45 3.20
C PRO A 49 -1.55 -9.40 2.12
N PHE A 50 -2.32 -8.39 2.47
CA PHE A 50 -2.74 -7.33 1.56
C PHE A 50 -1.69 -6.23 1.43
N PHE A 51 -0.98 -5.95 2.51
CA PHE A 51 0.10 -4.97 2.57
C PHE A 51 1.36 -5.42 1.82
N ALA A 52 1.73 -6.71 1.95
CA ALA A 52 2.98 -7.27 1.45
C ALA A 52 3.28 -6.97 -0.03
N PRO A 53 2.37 -7.21 -1.00
CA PRO A 53 2.65 -6.96 -2.42
C PRO A 53 2.82 -5.48 -2.73
N PHE A 54 2.03 -4.60 -2.13
CA PHE A 54 2.17 -3.15 -2.30
C PHE A 54 3.49 -2.64 -1.73
N PHE A 55 3.84 -3.08 -0.51
CA PHE A 55 5.10 -2.70 0.10
C PHE A 55 6.30 -3.11 -0.74
N MET A 56 6.31 -4.33 -1.25
CA MET A 56 7.37 -4.84 -2.11
C MET A 56 7.51 -3.99 -3.38
N LEU A 57 6.39 -3.66 -4.01
CA LEU A 57 6.36 -2.89 -5.25
C LEU A 57 6.82 -1.44 -5.03
N PHE A 58 6.31 -0.78 -4.00
CA PHE A 58 6.69 0.60 -3.68
C PHE A 58 8.14 0.72 -3.21
N PHE A 59 8.65 -0.27 -2.47
CA PHE A 59 10.05 -0.32 -2.11
C PHE A 59 10.94 -0.38 -3.35
N GLY A 60 10.57 -1.24 -4.31
CA GLY A 60 11.27 -1.35 -5.59
C GLY A 60 11.25 -0.05 -6.38
N LEU A 61 10.10 0.63 -6.47
CA LEU A 61 9.95 1.91 -7.16
C LEU A 61 10.74 3.04 -6.47
N CYS A 62 10.77 3.05 -5.12
CA CYS A 62 11.47 4.07 -4.35
C CYS A 62 12.99 4.02 -4.54
N LEU A 63 13.58 2.83 -4.54
CA LEU A 63 15.01 2.65 -4.81
C LEU A 63 15.32 2.71 -6.31
N GLY A 64 14.47 2.14 -7.15
CA GLY A 64 14.46 2.25 -8.60
C GLY A 64 15.78 1.99 -9.33
N ASP A 65 16.71 1.23 -8.74
CA ASP A 65 18.07 1.00 -9.29
C ASP A 65 18.41 -0.49 -9.30
N SER A 66 18.69 -1.02 -10.49
CA SER A 66 18.98 -2.45 -10.68
C SER A 66 20.31 -2.88 -10.05
N GLY A 67 21.28 -1.98 -9.99
CA GLY A 67 22.60 -2.24 -9.37
C GLY A 67 22.50 -2.41 -7.87
N TYR A 68 21.80 -1.51 -7.19
CA TYR A 68 21.55 -1.65 -5.73
C TYR A 68 20.69 -2.87 -5.43
N GLY A 69 19.68 -3.16 -6.26
CA GLY A 69 18.87 -4.38 -6.12
C GLY A 69 19.71 -5.65 -6.23
N LEU A 70 20.58 -5.73 -7.24
CA LEU A 70 21.52 -6.84 -7.43
C LEU A 70 22.51 -6.93 -6.26
N PHE A 71 23.05 -5.81 -5.79
CA PHE A 71 23.96 -5.77 -4.66
C PHE A 71 23.29 -6.34 -3.39
N MET A 72 22.06 -5.94 -3.09
CA MET A 72 21.31 -6.48 -1.95
C MET A 72 21.11 -7.99 -2.06
N LEU A 73 20.74 -8.48 -3.26
CA LEU A 73 20.58 -9.91 -3.52
C LEU A 73 21.89 -10.69 -3.29
N LEU A 74 22.99 -10.21 -3.87
CA LEU A 74 24.28 -10.86 -3.76
C LEU A 74 24.83 -10.82 -2.33
N ALA A 75 24.78 -9.68 -1.66
CA ALA A 75 25.27 -9.51 -0.30
C ALA A 75 24.56 -10.47 0.67
N VAL A 76 23.24 -10.57 0.60
CA VAL A 76 22.46 -11.47 1.46
C VAL A 76 22.73 -12.94 1.10
N THR A 77 22.85 -13.25 -0.20
CA THR A 77 23.16 -14.62 -0.65
C THR A 77 24.54 -15.07 -0.16
N VAL A 78 25.57 -14.23 -0.32
CA VAL A 78 26.92 -14.50 0.18
C VAL A 78 26.90 -14.65 1.70
N TYR A 79 26.22 -13.75 2.42
CA TYR A 79 26.10 -13.86 3.88
C TYR A 79 25.46 -15.19 4.30
N ARG A 80 24.42 -15.67 3.60
CA ARG A 80 23.77 -16.96 3.88
C ARG A 80 24.67 -18.15 3.61
N LEU A 81 25.54 -18.06 2.62
CA LEU A 81 26.49 -19.14 2.30
C LEU A 81 27.63 -19.23 3.31
N VAL A 82 28.09 -18.09 3.82
CA VAL A 82 29.21 -17.99 4.78
C VAL A 82 28.74 -18.28 6.22
N ALA A 83 27.60 -17.78 6.62
CA ALA A 83 27.09 -17.90 7.99
C ALA A 83 26.46 -19.29 8.22
N LYS A 84 27.13 -20.15 9.00
CA LYS A 84 26.69 -21.53 9.26
C LYS A 84 25.49 -21.63 10.23
N ASN A 85 25.37 -20.68 11.18
CA ASN A 85 24.33 -20.70 12.21
C ASN A 85 23.53 -19.39 12.20
N ILE A 86 22.45 -19.34 11.42
CA ILE A 86 21.56 -18.19 11.35
C ILE A 86 20.31 -18.47 12.16
N ALA A 87 19.95 -17.59 13.12
CA ALA A 87 18.71 -17.69 13.89
C ALA A 87 17.48 -17.67 12.97
N ALA A 88 16.39 -18.36 13.34
CA ALA A 88 15.19 -18.46 12.51
C ALA A 88 14.56 -17.09 12.19
N SER A 89 14.55 -16.16 13.15
CA SER A 89 14.09 -14.79 12.95
C SER A 89 14.92 -14.02 11.91
N MET A 90 16.25 -14.18 11.96
CA MET A 90 17.17 -13.56 11.01
C MET A 90 16.98 -14.14 9.59
N LYS A 91 16.69 -15.45 9.46
CA LYS A 91 16.41 -16.04 8.15
C LYS A 91 15.22 -15.38 7.46
N SER A 92 14.15 -15.08 8.19
CA SER A 92 12.97 -14.38 7.65
C SER A 92 13.34 -12.97 7.15
N ILE A 93 14.09 -12.22 7.94
CA ILE A 93 14.54 -10.87 7.57
C ILE A 93 15.46 -10.92 6.33
N LEU A 94 16.41 -11.85 6.29
CA LEU A 94 17.30 -12.01 5.13
C LEU A 94 16.53 -12.38 3.86
N THR A 95 15.50 -13.25 3.97
CA THR A 95 14.64 -13.56 2.82
C THR A 95 13.83 -12.36 2.37
N LEU A 96 13.33 -11.56 3.32
CA LEU A 96 12.65 -10.32 3.01
C LEU A 96 13.56 -9.35 2.25
N VAL A 97 14.80 -9.15 2.71
CA VAL A 97 15.77 -8.27 2.03
C VAL A 97 16.09 -8.79 0.63
N GLN A 98 16.21 -10.11 0.42
CA GLN A 98 16.38 -10.68 -0.92
C GLN A 98 15.19 -10.38 -1.82
N LEU A 99 13.97 -10.52 -1.29
CA LEU A 99 12.74 -10.25 -2.03
C LEU A 99 12.62 -8.77 -2.42
N LEU A 100 12.92 -7.88 -1.49
CA LEU A 100 12.94 -6.43 -1.74
C LEU A 100 14.05 -6.05 -2.73
N GLY A 101 15.22 -6.68 -2.64
CA GLY A 101 16.31 -6.52 -3.61
C GLY A 101 15.90 -7.00 -5.02
N ALA A 102 15.16 -8.11 -5.12
CA ALA A 102 14.61 -8.57 -6.39
C ALA A 102 13.61 -7.58 -6.99
N SER A 103 12.71 -7.04 -6.16
CA SER A 103 11.76 -6.01 -6.59
C SER A 103 12.48 -4.75 -7.07
N THR A 104 13.48 -4.28 -6.32
CA THR A 104 14.31 -3.13 -6.70
C THR A 104 15.05 -3.36 -8.02
N MET A 105 15.61 -4.56 -8.22
CA MET A 105 16.27 -4.93 -9.47
C MET A 105 15.30 -4.86 -10.66
N VAL A 106 14.10 -5.39 -10.52
CA VAL A 106 13.06 -5.34 -11.55
C VAL A 106 12.65 -3.89 -11.86
N CYS A 107 12.36 -3.10 -10.83
CA CYS A 107 12.00 -1.68 -11.00
C CYS A 107 13.15 -0.87 -11.62
N GLY A 108 14.41 -1.14 -11.22
CA GLY A 108 15.59 -0.52 -11.80
C GLY A 108 15.81 -0.87 -13.28
N LEU A 109 15.41 -2.08 -13.72
CA LEU A 109 15.39 -2.43 -15.13
C LEU A 109 14.33 -1.66 -15.92
N LEU A 110 13.17 -1.37 -15.30
CA LEU A 110 12.12 -0.54 -15.93
C LEU A 110 12.60 0.91 -16.15
N THR A 111 13.35 1.46 -15.21
CA THR A 111 13.93 2.82 -15.30
C THR A 111 15.23 2.85 -16.11
N GLY A 112 15.87 1.70 -16.31
CA GLY A 112 17.18 1.60 -16.97
C GLY A 112 18.34 2.09 -16.13
N THR A 113 18.19 2.21 -14.78
CA THR A 113 19.24 2.68 -13.88
C THR A 113 20.00 1.52 -13.24
N CYS A 114 21.34 1.63 -13.20
CA CYS A 114 22.22 0.67 -12.53
C CYS A 114 23.40 1.43 -11.89
N PHE A 115 23.44 1.47 -10.57
CA PHE A 115 24.39 2.30 -9.82
C PHE A 115 24.45 3.76 -10.30
N GLY A 116 23.29 4.29 -10.72
CA GLY A 116 23.14 5.63 -11.26
C GLY A 116 23.55 5.80 -12.73
N PHE A 117 24.18 4.82 -13.34
CA PHE A 117 24.41 4.84 -14.78
C PHE A 117 23.15 4.42 -15.54
N ASN A 118 22.90 5.05 -16.69
CA ASN A 118 21.82 4.63 -17.56
C ASN A 118 22.27 3.39 -18.37
N LEU A 119 21.68 2.23 -18.08
CA LEU A 119 21.95 0.98 -18.80
C LEU A 119 21.61 1.08 -20.29
N TYR A 120 20.68 1.93 -20.66
CA TYR A 120 20.19 2.07 -22.02
C TYR A 120 21.10 2.93 -22.90
N ASP A 121 22.09 3.61 -22.32
CA ASP A 121 23.12 4.32 -23.08
C ASP A 121 24.25 3.38 -23.52
N ILE A 122 24.29 2.16 -22.99
CA ILE A 122 25.26 1.13 -23.37
C ILE A 122 24.82 0.50 -24.72
N GLN A 123 25.69 0.58 -25.73
CA GLN A 123 25.42 0.05 -27.07
C GLN A 123 25.51 -1.49 -27.15
N VAL A 124 24.80 -2.19 -26.28
CA VAL A 124 24.66 -3.65 -26.30
C VAL A 124 23.28 -4.00 -26.85
N PRO A 125 23.16 -4.87 -27.86
CA PRO A 125 21.89 -5.21 -28.52
C PRO A 125 20.82 -5.67 -27.52
N PHE A 126 21.22 -6.39 -26.48
CA PHE A 126 20.32 -6.85 -25.41
C PHE A 126 19.65 -5.69 -24.65
N PHE A 127 20.43 -4.66 -24.24
CA PHE A 127 19.89 -3.51 -23.52
C PHE A 127 19.04 -2.60 -24.41
N GLN A 128 19.37 -2.51 -25.71
CA GLN A 128 18.55 -1.76 -26.66
C GLN A 128 17.18 -2.44 -26.88
N SER A 129 17.15 -3.76 -27.04
CA SER A 129 15.90 -4.51 -27.13
C SER A 129 15.07 -4.41 -25.86
N LEU A 130 15.73 -4.38 -24.69
CA LEU A 130 15.07 -4.21 -23.41
C LEU A 130 14.49 -2.80 -23.26
N LYS A 131 15.21 -1.78 -23.74
CA LYS A 131 14.73 -0.40 -23.78
C LYS A 131 13.45 -0.27 -24.60
N GLU A 132 13.42 -0.81 -25.78
CA GLU A 132 12.23 -0.77 -26.64
C GLU A 132 11.03 -1.51 -26.08
N ALA A 133 11.29 -2.61 -25.32
CA ALA A 133 10.23 -3.46 -24.80
C ALA A 133 9.63 -2.98 -23.46
N ILE A 134 10.44 -2.40 -22.57
CA ILE A 134 10.07 -2.28 -21.14
C ILE A 134 10.37 -0.88 -20.59
N SER A 135 11.24 -0.05 -21.21
CA SER A 135 11.65 1.21 -20.57
C SER A 135 10.48 2.18 -20.41
N LEU A 136 10.39 2.76 -19.22
CA LEU A 136 9.40 3.76 -18.88
C LEU A 136 10.10 5.13 -18.74
N ASP A 137 9.56 6.13 -19.42
CA ASP A 137 9.99 7.51 -19.25
C ASP A 137 9.60 8.04 -17.85
N ASN A 138 10.30 9.09 -17.41
CA ASN A 138 10.02 9.71 -16.09
C ASN A 138 8.55 10.11 -15.92
N GLN A 139 7.89 10.58 -16.99
CA GLN A 139 6.46 10.92 -16.95
C GLN A 139 5.60 9.67 -16.79
N GLN A 140 5.95 8.58 -17.44
CA GLN A 140 5.24 7.30 -17.32
C GLN A 140 5.42 6.69 -15.92
N MET A 141 6.63 6.78 -15.36
CA MET A 141 6.91 6.35 -13.97
C MET A 141 6.13 7.17 -12.95
N PHE A 142 6.04 8.49 -13.15
CA PHE A 142 5.21 9.36 -12.32
C PHE A 142 3.74 8.93 -12.38
N ASN A 143 3.21 8.77 -13.58
CA ASN A 143 1.82 8.34 -13.76
C ASN A 143 1.58 6.95 -13.16
N LEU A 144 2.52 6.01 -13.34
CA LEU A 144 2.46 4.68 -12.76
C LEU A 144 2.40 4.73 -11.23
N SER A 145 3.25 5.54 -10.59
CA SER A 145 3.25 5.67 -9.13
C SER A 145 1.94 6.24 -8.59
N LEU A 146 1.34 7.22 -9.29
CA LEU A 146 0.03 7.78 -8.93
C LEU A 146 -1.11 6.77 -9.14
N ILE A 147 -1.11 6.03 -10.25
CA ILE A 147 -2.11 4.99 -10.52
C ILE A 147 -2.05 3.90 -9.46
N LEU A 148 -0.84 3.39 -9.17
CA LEU A 148 -0.65 2.38 -8.14
C LEU A 148 -1.06 2.88 -6.76
N GLY A 149 -0.74 4.14 -6.45
CA GLY A 149 -1.18 4.80 -5.23
C GLY A 149 -2.71 4.90 -5.15
N GLY A 150 -3.37 5.33 -6.21
CA GLY A 150 -4.83 5.38 -6.29
C GLY A 150 -5.48 4.00 -6.12
N VAL A 151 -4.93 2.98 -6.76
CA VAL A 151 -5.38 1.58 -6.58
C VAL A 151 -5.22 1.14 -5.13
N GLN A 152 -4.08 1.45 -4.49
CA GLN A 152 -3.85 1.10 -3.08
C GLN A 152 -4.82 1.82 -2.14
N ILE A 153 -5.11 3.09 -2.37
CA ILE A 153 -6.09 3.85 -1.55
C ILE A 153 -7.47 3.20 -1.64
N ILE A 154 -7.96 2.94 -2.86
CA ILE A 154 -9.26 2.30 -3.07
C ILE A 154 -9.29 0.91 -2.42
N PHE A 155 -8.23 0.14 -2.60
CA PHE A 155 -8.09 -1.18 -2.00
C PHE A 155 -8.09 -1.12 -0.47
N GLY A 156 -7.34 -0.18 0.13
CA GLY A 156 -7.35 0.07 1.58
C GLY A 156 -8.73 0.45 2.12
N MET A 157 -9.49 1.26 1.37
CA MET A 157 -10.87 1.59 1.73
C MET A 157 -11.82 0.39 1.64
N ILE A 158 -11.63 -0.50 0.65
CA ILE A 158 -12.39 -1.76 0.57
C ILE A 158 -12.11 -2.63 1.80
N LEU A 159 -10.84 -2.78 2.18
CA LEU A 159 -10.46 -3.52 3.39
C LEU A 159 -11.05 -2.90 4.66
N LYS A 160 -11.05 -1.55 4.75
CA LYS A 160 -11.71 -0.82 5.85
C LYS A 160 -13.20 -1.13 5.89
N ALA A 161 -13.90 -1.10 4.75
CA ALA A 161 -15.33 -1.42 4.68
C ALA A 161 -15.62 -2.88 5.09
N VAL A 162 -14.78 -3.83 4.67
CA VAL A 162 -14.87 -5.24 5.06
C VAL A 162 -14.66 -5.39 6.57
N ASN A 163 -13.63 -4.75 7.12
CA ASN A 163 -13.31 -4.79 8.55
C ASN A 163 -14.46 -4.20 9.39
N GLN A 164 -15.03 -3.06 8.98
CA GLN A 164 -16.20 -2.46 9.63
C GLN A 164 -17.43 -3.37 9.56
N THR A 165 -17.62 -4.07 8.43
CA THR A 165 -18.73 -5.03 8.29
C THR A 165 -18.60 -6.22 9.25
N ILE A 166 -17.37 -6.71 9.45
CA ILE A 166 -17.09 -7.85 10.34
C ILE A 166 -17.26 -7.43 11.80
N GLN A 167 -16.78 -6.24 12.18
CA GLN A 167 -16.80 -5.78 13.58
C GLN A 167 -18.16 -5.24 14.04
N PHE A 168 -18.79 -4.40 13.22
CA PHE A 168 -19.98 -3.62 13.62
C PHE A 168 -21.22 -3.92 12.79
N GLY A 169 -21.05 -4.67 11.71
CA GLY A 169 -22.12 -4.99 10.76
C GLY A 169 -22.19 -4.07 9.56
N PHE A 170 -22.91 -4.51 8.53
CA PHE A 170 -22.97 -3.86 7.22
C PHE A 170 -23.41 -2.37 7.26
N LYS A 171 -24.28 -2.01 8.21
CA LYS A 171 -24.79 -0.63 8.35
C LYS A 171 -23.68 0.41 8.53
N TYR A 172 -22.62 0.06 9.23
CA TYR A 172 -21.48 0.95 9.51
C TYR A 172 -20.52 1.06 8.32
N ALA A 173 -20.51 0.06 7.44
CA ALA A 173 -19.70 0.08 6.24
C ALA A 173 -20.29 0.94 5.10
N VAL A 174 -21.61 1.26 5.15
CA VAL A 174 -22.31 2.00 4.10
C VAL A 174 -21.66 3.36 3.83
N ALA A 175 -21.24 4.09 4.85
CA ALA A 175 -20.56 5.38 4.69
C ALA A 175 -19.23 5.21 3.95
N THR A 176 -18.44 4.20 4.30
CA THR A 176 -17.17 3.91 3.61
C THR A 176 -17.39 3.49 2.17
N ILE A 177 -18.42 2.69 1.89
CA ILE A 177 -18.83 2.32 0.52
C ILE A 177 -19.24 3.56 -0.27
N GLY A 178 -19.95 4.50 0.35
CA GLY A 178 -20.30 5.79 -0.26
C GLY A 178 -19.06 6.56 -0.70
N TRP A 179 -18.04 6.65 0.16
CA TRP A 179 -16.75 7.29 -0.18
C TRP A 179 -16.00 6.56 -1.29
N ILE A 180 -15.97 5.23 -1.30
CA ILE A 180 -15.37 4.44 -2.39
C ILE A 180 -16.06 4.79 -3.72
N LEU A 181 -17.38 4.88 -3.73
CA LEU A 181 -18.16 5.20 -4.92
C LEU A 181 -17.85 6.61 -5.45
N VAL A 182 -17.70 7.61 -4.57
CA VAL A 182 -17.29 8.97 -4.92
C VAL A 182 -15.89 8.96 -5.53
N LEU A 183 -14.91 8.32 -4.87
CA LEU A 183 -13.53 8.31 -5.34
C LEU A 183 -13.36 7.53 -6.64
N VAL A 184 -14.01 6.38 -6.80
CA VAL A 184 -13.97 5.59 -8.03
C VAL A 184 -14.61 6.36 -9.18
N SER A 185 -15.75 7.02 -8.96
CA SER A 185 -16.39 7.84 -10.01
C SER A 185 -15.51 9.01 -10.43
N ALA A 186 -14.85 9.68 -9.48
CA ALA A 186 -13.91 10.76 -9.75
C ALA A 186 -12.67 10.26 -10.51
N ALA A 187 -12.11 9.12 -10.09
CA ALA A 187 -10.95 8.51 -10.76
C ALA A 187 -11.26 8.11 -12.21
N ILE A 188 -12.43 7.51 -12.47
CA ILE A 188 -12.86 7.16 -13.84
C ILE A 188 -13.12 8.41 -14.68
N ALA A 189 -13.76 9.44 -14.12
CA ALA A 189 -14.02 10.69 -14.82
C ALA A 189 -12.73 11.42 -15.20
N PHE A 190 -11.67 11.28 -14.39
CA PHE A 190 -10.35 11.86 -14.68
C PHE A 190 -9.55 11.00 -15.67
N ALA A 191 -9.51 9.67 -15.47
CA ALA A 191 -8.70 8.77 -16.28
C ALA A 191 -9.30 8.45 -17.65
N ALA A 192 -10.63 8.42 -17.75
CA ALA A 192 -11.35 8.03 -18.97
C ALA A 192 -12.54 8.98 -19.25
N PRO A 193 -12.27 10.25 -19.60
CA PRO A 193 -13.34 11.24 -19.84
C PRO A 193 -14.27 10.87 -21.01
N GLY A 194 -13.83 9.98 -21.91
CA GLY A 194 -14.67 9.44 -22.98
C GLY A 194 -15.75 8.45 -22.51
N VAL A 195 -15.53 7.78 -21.37
CA VAL A 195 -16.49 6.84 -20.77
C VAL A 195 -17.41 7.55 -19.79
N MET A 196 -16.85 8.42 -18.95
CA MET A 196 -17.58 9.19 -17.94
C MET A 196 -17.04 10.63 -17.91
N PRO A 197 -17.65 11.56 -18.66
CA PRO A 197 -17.20 12.95 -18.65
C PRO A 197 -17.45 13.59 -17.28
N MET A 198 -16.51 14.40 -16.82
CA MET A 198 -16.65 15.19 -15.58
C MET A 198 -17.91 16.06 -15.67
N GLY A 199 -18.81 15.93 -14.68
CA GLY A 199 -20.11 16.62 -14.68
C GLY A 199 -21.18 15.95 -15.55
N GLY A 200 -20.90 14.82 -16.20
CA GLY A 200 -21.91 14.03 -16.90
C GLY A 200 -22.97 13.46 -15.94
N THR A 201 -24.18 13.16 -16.49
CA THR A 201 -25.31 12.66 -15.68
C THR A 201 -24.95 11.44 -14.86
N VAL A 202 -24.19 10.50 -15.44
CA VAL A 202 -23.74 9.27 -14.75
C VAL A 202 -22.80 9.60 -13.59
N HIS A 203 -21.82 10.46 -13.82
CA HIS A 203 -20.89 10.90 -12.76
C HIS A 203 -21.63 11.59 -11.61
N LEU A 204 -22.56 12.50 -11.92
CA LEU A 204 -23.36 13.20 -10.92
C LEU A 204 -24.23 12.23 -10.10
N VAL A 205 -24.84 11.22 -10.74
CA VAL A 205 -25.64 10.20 -10.02
C VAL A 205 -24.78 9.43 -9.02
N PHE A 206 -23.59 8.95 -9.44
CA PHE A 206 -22.70 8.23 -8.54
C PHE A 206 -22.16 9.12 -7.42
N LEU A 207 -21.85 10.38 -7.73
CA LEU A 207 -21.37 11.34 -6.74
C LEU A 207 -22.44 11.65 -5.70
N VAL A 208 -23.68 11.97 -6.15
CA VAL A 208 -24.80 12.27 -5.24
C VAL A 208 -25.17 11.04 -4.42
N ALA A 209 -25.27 9.87 -5.04
CA ALA A 209 -25.57 8.61 -4.31
C ALA A 209 -24.50 8.31 -3.27
N GLY A 210 -23.21 8.44 -3.62
CA GLY A 210 -22.09 8.20 -2.69
C GLY A 210 -22.09 9.20 -1.54
N LEU A 211 -22.30 10.47 -1.80
CA LEU A 211 -22.42 11.50 -0.75
C LEU A 211 -23.62 11.25 0.17
N LEU A 212 -24.78 10.92 -0.37
CA LEU A 212 -25.95 10.58 0.45
C LEU A 212 -25.66 9.39 1.37
N MET A 213 -25.02 8.34 0.86
CA MET A 213 -24.61 7.20 1.67
C MET A 213 -23.62 7.62 2.77
N ALA A 214 -22.61 8.41 2.43
CA ALA A 214 -21.58 8.88 3.37
C ALA A 214 -22.15 9.77 4.48
N TYR A 215 -23.09 10.68 4.18
CA TYR A 215 -23.64 11.62 5.16
C TYR A 215 -24.80 11.06 5.97
N LEU A 216 -25.65 10.21 5.38
CA LEU A 216 -26.82 9.67 6.09
C LEU A 216 -26.49 8.46 6.99
N TYR A 217 -25.49 7.65 6.61
CA TYR A 217 -25.14 6.41 7.30
C TYR A 217 -23.80 6.43 8.01
N ASN A 218 -23.27 7.63 8.34
CA ASN A 218 -21.99 7.72 9.03
C ASN A 218 -22.03 7.11 10.45
N SER A 219 -23.11 7.34 11.19
CA SER A 219 -23.36 6.75 12.50
C SER A 219 -24.84 6.37 12.62
N PRO A 220 -25.21 5.12 12.25
CA PRO A 220 -26.63 4.72 12.16
C PRO A 220 -27.42 4.83 13.46
N ASP A 221 -26.73 4.92 14.60
CA ASP A 221 -27.35 5.00 15.95
C ASP A 221 -27.65 6.45 16.38
N LYS A 222 -27.26 7.48 15.59
CA LYS A 222 -27.40 8.89 15.96
C LYS A 222 -28.44 9.60 15.08
N ASN A 223 -28.91 10.76 15.58
CA ASN A 223 -29.85 11.60 14.86
C ASN A 223 -29.26 12.12 13.52
N ILE A 224 -30.10 12.32 12.50
CA ILE A 224 -29.71 12.75 11.16
C ILE A 224 -28.88 14.04 11.19
N PHE A 225 -29.23 15.01 12.02
CA PHE A 225 -28.47 16.26 12.15
C PHE A 225 -27.03 16.07 12.66
N VAL A 226 -26.88 15.16 13.63
CA VAL A 226 -25.57 14.78 14.16
C VAL A 226 -24.77 14.01 13.09
N ASN A 227 -25.42 13.16 12.31
CA ASN A 227 -24.78 12.43 11.21
C ASN A 227 -24.26 13.37 10.12
N ILE A 228 -24.99 14.41 9.76
CA ILE A 228 -24.52 15.40 8.79
C ILE A 228 -23.28 16.14 9.34
N GLY A 229 -23.28 16.53 10.62
CA GLY A 229 -22.13 17.18 11.26
C GLY A 229 -20.90 16.28 11.30
N LEU A 230 -21.07 15.00 11.68
CA LEU A 230 -20.01 14.01 11.66
C LEU A 230 -19.55 13.70 10.22
N GLY A 231 -20.46 13.63 9.25
CA GLY A 231 -20.16 13.44 7.85
C GLY A 231 -19.31 14.57 7.25
N LEU A 232 -19.55 15.84 7.65
CA LEU A 232 -18.69 16.97 7.27
C LEU A 232 -17.29 16.83 7.86
N TRP A 233 -17.18 16.44 9.12
CA TRP A 233 -15.89 16.17 9.76
C TRP A 233 -15.12 15.04 9.07
N ASP A 234 -15.81 13.96 8.73
CA ASP A 234 -15.22 12.83 8.01
C ASP A 234 -14.84 13.20 6.58
N SER A 235 -15.59 14.08 5.92
CA SER A 235 -15.22 14.63 4.62
C SER A 235 -13.92 15.41 4.67
N TYR A 236 -13.75 16.24 5.70
CA TYR A 236 -12.49 16.96 5.94
C TYR A 236 -11.32 16.00 6.18
N ASN A 237 -11.50 15.01 7.05
CA ASN A 237 -10.48 14.01 7.35
C ASN A 237 -10.13 13.18 6.09
N MET A 238 -11.13 12.83 5.29
CA MET A 238 -10.96 12.09 4.05
C MET A 238 -10.17 12.90 3.02
N ALA A 239 -10.52 14.17 2.83
CA ALA A 239 -9.84 15.06 1.88
C ALA A 239 -8.38 15.30 2.29
N THR A 240 -8.12 15.58 3.57
CA THR A 240 -6.77 15.80 4.09
C THR A 240 -5.94 14.51 4.07
N GLY A 241 -6.54 13.37 4.39
CA GLY A 241 -5.90 12.06 4.29
C GLY A 241 -5.50 11.75 2.85
N LEU A 242 -6.44 11.90 1.90
CA LEU A 242 -6.21 11.66 0.47
C LEU A 242 -5.09 12.56 -0.09
N LEU A 243 -5.06 13.85 0.29
CA LEU A 243 -3.96 14.75 -0.09
C LEU A 243 -2.62 14.26 0.48
N GLY A 244 -2.58 13.84 1.74
CA GLY A 244 -1.39 13.26 2.37
C GLY A 244 -0.89 12.02 1.66
N ASP A 245 -1.80 11.12 1.27
CA ASP A 245 -1.49 9.90 0.55
C ASP A 245 -0.94 10.20 -0.86
N ILE A 246 -1.60 11.08 -1.62
CA ILE A 246 -1.12 11.50 -2.96
C ILE A 246 0.27 12.11 -2.87
N LEU A 247 0.52 13.00 -1.90
CA LEU A 247 1.84 13.60 -1.69
C LEU A 247 2.90 12.55 -1.32
N SER A 248 2.51 11.49 -0.62
CA SER A 248 3.40 10.36 -0.30
C SER A 248 3.80 9.58 -1.54
N TYR A 249 2.89 9.36 -2.50
CA TYR A 249 3.22 8.69 -3.76
C TYR A 249 4.07 9.57 -4.68
N VAL A 250 3.81 10.88 -4.72
CA VAL A 250 4.69 11.85 -5.43
C VAL A 250 6.09 11.85 -4.83
N ARG A 251 6.21 11.82 -3.52
CA ARG A 251 7.51 11.72 -2.82
C ARG A 251 8.25 10.44 -3.17
N LEU A 252 7.55 9.32 -3.24
CA LEU A 252 8.13 8.01 -3.59
C LEU A 252 8.74 8.05 -4.99
N PHE A 253 8.04 8.61 -5.97
CA PHE A 253 8.57 8.85 -7.31
C PHE A 253 9.78 9.80 -7.29
N ALA A 254 9.68 10.92 -6.56
CA ALA A 254 10.76 11.90 -6.47
C ALA A 254 12.05 11.30 -5.84
N LEU A 255 11.92 10.41 -4.85
CA LEU A 255 13.05 9.70 -4.26
C LEU A 255 13.72 8.76 -5.26
N GLY A 256 12.93 7.98 -6.02
CA GLY A 256 13.46 7.11 -7.07
C GLY A 256 14.20 7.88 -8.15
N LEU A 257 13.62 9.00 -8.61
CA LEU A 257 14.24 9.87 -9.60
C LEU A 257 15.53 10.54 -9.10
N SER A 258 15.50 11.08 -7.86
CA SER A 258 16.66 11.78 -7.28
C SER A 258 17.83 10.83 -7.04
N GLY A 259 17.59 9.57 -6.67
CA GLY A 259 18.63 8.56 -6.54
C GLY A 259 19.42 8.34 -7.82
N GLY A 260 18.72 8.22 -8.96
CA GLY A 260 19.35 8.09 -10.28
C GLY A 260 20.13 9.33 -10.69
N ILE A 261 19.58 10.55 -10.47
CA ILE A 261 20.27 11.81 -10.81
C ILE A 261 21.53 12.01 -9.94
N LEU A 262 21.45 11.78 -8.62
CA LEU A 262 22.59 11.92 -7.73
C LEU A 262 23.73 10.98 -8.13
N ALA A 263 23.42 9.73 -8.44
CA ALA A 263 24.42 8.78 -8.84
C ALA A 263 25.07 9.10 -10.21
N SER A 264 24.37 9.81 -11.10
CA SER A 264 24.93 10.25 -12.38
C SER A 264 25.87 11.47 -12.25
N VAL A 265 25.85 12.18 -11.14
CA VAL A 265 26.69 13.34 -10.86
C VAL A 265 28.02 12.96 -10.21
N PHE A 266 28.04 11.85 -9.48
CA PHE A 266 29.26 11.29 -8.84
C PHE A 266 29.89 10.19 -9.65
#